data_8c0f1c43f420d86ba14ca1fa96f090fc
#
_entry.id   8c0f1c43f420d86ba14ca1fa96f090fc
#
_cell.length_a   1.000
_cell.length_b   1.000
_cell.length_c   1.000
_cell.angle_alpha   90.00
_cell.angle_beta   90.00
_cell.angle_gamma   90.00
#
_symmetry.space_group_name_H-M   'P 1'
#
loop_
_entity.id
_entity.type
_entity.pdbx_description
1 polymer ?
#
loop_
_entity_poly.entity_id
_entity_poly.type
_entity_poly.pdbx_seq_one_letter_code
_entity_poly.pdbx_strand_id
1 'polypeptide(L)'
;VQLEKETLNFEQDVMTAVKQYQEQNRLNEIVRLADTVARKRYKTAYETFVLGQISVLDLNAAQTEQDNARRTYVSQLYSSWVYFYTLRGLTLYDFEKREDIIYQQEKY
;
A
#
# COMPACT_ATOMS: atom_id res chain seq x y z
N VAL A 1 -31.19 -16.58 -10.53
CA VAL A 1 -31.15 -15.18 -10.93
C VAL A 1 -30.49 -14.33 -9.83
N GLN A 2 -30.90 -14.47 -8.57
CA GLN A 2 -30.27 -13.80 -7.44
C GLN A 2 -28.84 -14.31 -7.16
N LEU A 3 -28.60 -15.61 -7.31
CA LEU A 3 -27.31 -16.24 -7.14
C LEU A 3 -26.30 -15.80 -8.20
N GLU A 4 -26.72 -15.65 -9.43
CA GLU A 4 -25.87 -15.14 -10.52
C GLU A 4 -25.46 -13.68 -10.28
N LYS A 5 -26.40 -12.87 -9.77
CA LYS A 5 -26.17 -11.48 -9.46
C LYS A 5 -25.20 -11.31 -8.29
N GLU A 6 -25.33 -12.12 -7.25
CA GLU A 6 -24.42 -12.15 -6.10
C GLU A 6 -23.01 -12.60 -6.52
N THR A 7 -22.91 -13.62 -7.38
CA THR A 7 -21.64 -14.11 -7.91
C THR A 7 -20.94 -13.04 -8.75
N LEU A 8 -21.68 -12.37 -9.63
CA LEU A 8 -21.14 -11.28 -10.42
C LEU A 8 -20.65 -10.12 -9.55
N ASN A 9 -21.43 -9.74 -8.56
CA ASN A 9 -21.04 -8.66 -7.62
C ASN A 9 -19.78 -9.05 -6.84
N PHE A 10 -19.69 -10.31 -6.39
CA PHE A 10 -18.52 -10.82 -5.70
C PHE A 10 -17.29 -10.79 -6.61
N GLU A 11 -17.41 -11.25 -7.85
CA GLU A 11 -16.32 -11.21 -8.82
C GLU A 11 -15.84 -9.78 -9.08
N GLN A 12 -16.77 -8.82 -9.19
CA GLN A 12 -16.44 -7.41 -9.36
C GLN A 12 -15.71 -6.86 -8.13
N ASP A 13 -16.14 -7.22 -6.93
CA ASP A 13 -15.50 -6.79 -5.68
C ASP A 13 -14.08 -7.32 -5.58
N VAL A 14 -13.86 -8.59 -5.94
CA VAL A 14 -12.53 -9.20 -5.95
C VAL A 14 -11.64 -8.52 -7.00
N MET A 15 -12.15 -8.27 -8.19
CA MET A 15 -11.39 -7.59 -9.25
C MET A 15 -11.00 -6.17 -8.85
N THR A 16 -11.90 -5.45 -8.21
CA THR A 16 -11.64 -4.10 -7.70
C THR A 16 -10.56 -4.14 -6.62
N ALA A 17 -10.66 -5.08 -5.68
CA ALA A 17 -9.66 -5.26 -4.62
C ALA A 17 -8.29 -5.60 -5.17
N VAL A 18 -8.21 -6.47 -6.19
CA VAL A 18 -6.96 -6.84 -6.86
C VAL A 18 -6.33 -5.61 -7.54
N LYS A 19 -7.14 -4.83 -8.25
CA LYS A 19 -6.65 -3.60 -8.91
C LYS A 19 -6.13 -2.60 -7.91
N GLN A 20 -6.84 -2.39 -6.79
CA GLN A 20 -6.42 -1.49 -5.73
C GLN A 20 -5.10 -1.95 -5.09
N TYR A 21 -4.95 -3.25 -4.88
CA TYR A 21 -3.72 -3.83 -4.33
C TYR A 21 -2.54 -3.63 -5.30
N GLN A 22 -2.74 -3.88 -6.59
CA GLN A 22 -1.70 -3.69 -7.60
C GLN A 22 -1.28 -2.22 -7.72
N GLU A 23 -2.25 -1.31 -7.72
CA GLU A 23 -1.99 0.14 -7.74
C GLU A 23 -1.24 0.58 -6.49
N GLN A 24 -1.61 0.04 -5.32
CA GLN A 24 -0.93 0.33 -4.06
C GLN A 24 0.53 -0.14 -4.09
N ASN A 25 0.81 -1.33 -4.66
CA ASN A 25 2.17 -1.82 -4.81
C ASN A 25 3.01 -0.89 -5.69
N ARG A 26 2.44 -0.36 -6.76
CA ARG A 26 3.10 0.62 -7.62
C ARG A 26 3.41 1.91 -6.89
N LEU A 27 2.45 2.42 -6.11
CA LEU A 27 2.63 3.60 -5.27
C LEU A 27 3.71 3.38 -4.21
N ASN A 28 3.76 2.19 -3.60
CA ASN A 28 4.78 1.83 -2.61
C ASN A 28 6.19 1.94 -3.21
N GLU A 29 6.39 1.49 -4.44
CA GLU A 29 7.68 1.61 -5.13
C GLU A 29 8.06 3.07 -5.35
N ILE A 30 7.11 3.91 -5.77
CA ILE A 30 7.34 5.34 -5.99
C ILE A 30 7.74 6.03 -4.70
N VAL A 31 7.01 5.80 -3.60
CA VAL A 31 7.30 6.46 -2.32
C VAL A 31 8.57 5.90 -1.68
N ARG A 32 8.91 4.63 -1.92
CA ARG A 32 10.17 4.05 -1.48
C ARG A 32 11.36 4.74 -2.16
N LEU A 33 11.26 4.96 -3.46
CA LEU A 33 12.28 5.69 -4.21
C LEU A 33 12.39 7.14 -3.73
N ALA A 34 11.26 7.80 -3.50
CA ALA A 34 11.23 9.16 -2.98
C ALA A 34 11.90 9.26 -1.60
N ASP A 35 11.67 8.29 -0.71
CA ASP A 35 12.33 8.22 0.59
C ASP A 35 13.84 8.05 0.44
N THR A 36 14.27 7.18 -0.46
CA THR A 36 15.71 6.96 -0.75
C THR A 36 16.37 8.23 -1.28
N VAL A 37 15.72 8.93 -2.22
CA VAL A 37 16.23 10.19 -2.79
C VAL A 37 16.30 11.28 -1.74
N ALA A 38 15.27 11.41 -0.89
CA ALA A 38 15.24 12.40 0.18
C ALA A 38 16.36 12.16 1.20
N ARG A 39 16.65 10.92 1.54
CA ARG A 39 17.77 10.56 2.43
C ARG A 39 19.11 10.93 1.82
N LYS A 40 19.30 10.67 0.54
CA LYS A 40 20.53 11.05 -0.18
C LYS A 40 20.70 12.56 -0.23
N ARG A 41 19.61 13.29 -0.49
CA ARG A 41 19.62 14.76 -0.49
C ARG A 41 19.99 15.32 0.88
N TYR A 42 19.43 14.74 1.94
CA TYR A 42 19.77 15.15 3.30
C TYR A 42 21.24 14.91 3.60
N LYS A 43 21.77 13.75 3.24
CA LYS A 43 23.18 13.41 3.43
C LYS A 43 24.09 14.41 2.73
N THR A 44 23.80 14.74 1.47
CA THR A 44 24.53 15.72 0.70
C THR A 44 24.43 17.12 1.33
N ALA A 45 23.23 17.51 1.76
CA ALA A 45 23.01 18.79 2.43
C ALA A 45 23.80 18.88 3.73
N TYR A 46 23.84 17.81 4.52
CA TYR A 46 24.60 17.75 5.76
C TYR A 46 26.10 17.92 5.49
N GLU A 47 26.64 17.19 4.54
CA GLU A 47 28.06 17.28 4.15
C GLU A 47 28.41 18.71 3.66
N THR A 48 27.53 19.30 2.87
CA THR A 48 27.70 20.67 2.35
C THR A 48 27.59 21.70 3.46
N PHE A 49 26.72 21.49 4.44
CA PHE A 49 26.58 22.31 5.63
C PHE A 49 27.87 22.28 6.48
N VAL A 50 28.43 21.10 6.69
CA VAL A 50 29.68 20.94 7.45
C VAL A 50 30.83 21.72 6.79
N LEU A 51 30.82 21.78 5.44
CA LEU A 51 31.80 22.56 4.69
C LEU A 51 31.47 24.06 4.67
N GLY A 52 30.39 24.50 5.29
CA GLY A 52 30.00 25.90 5.38
C GLY A 52 29.44 26.50 4.10
N GLN A 53 29.01 25.65 3.12
CA GLN A 53 28.52 26.07 1.80
C GLN A 53 27.03 26.34 1.75
N ILE A 54 26.26 25.83 2.71
CA ILE A 54 24.83 26.11 2.82
C ILE A 54 24.47 26.56 4.23
N SER A 55 23.30 27.20 4.36
CA SER A 55 22.81 27.70 5.64
C SER A 55 22.08 26.60 6.44
N VAL A 56 21.86 26.87 7.75
CA VAL A 56 21.05 26.02 8.62
C VAL A 56 19.62 25.88 8.07
N LEU A 57 19.08 26.95 7.46
CA LEU A 57 17.76 26.92 6.86
C LEU A 57 17.66 25.89 5.72
N ASP A 58 18.68 25.83 4.88
CA ASP A 58 18.75 24.86 3.79
C ASP A 58 18.85 23.43 4.32
N LEU A 59 19.65 23.21 5.37
CA LEU A 59 19.76 21.92 6.03
C LEU A 59 18.43 21.50 6.65
N ASN A 60 17.74 22.40 7.34
CA ASN A 60 16.43 22.15 7.94
C ASN A 60 15.38 21.83 6.87
N ALA A 61 15.43 22.50 5.72
CA ALA A 61 14.53 22.21 4.60
C ALA A 61 14.74 20.77 4.07
N ALA A 62 16.00 20.34 3.93
CA ALA A 62 16.32 18.98 3.52
C ALA A 62 15.88 17.94 4.56
N GLN A 63 16.00 18.24 5.84
CA GLN A 63 15.54 17.37 6.93
C GLN A 63 14.02 17.23 6.90
N THR A 64 13.29 18.31 6.71
CA THR A 64 11.83 18.31 6.60
C THR A 64 11.39 17.48 5.40
N GLU A 65 12.06 17.62 4.26
CA GLU A 65 11.79 16.82 3.07
C GLU A 65 11.98 15.32 3.34
N GLN A 66 13.07 14.96 4.03
CA GLN A 66 13.35 13.58 4.43
C GLN A 66 12.26 13.03 5.36
N ASP A 67 11.88 13.79 6.39
CA ASP A 67 10.85 13.38 7.34
C ASP A 67 9.50 13.17 6.67
N ASN A 68 9.12 14.09 5.77
CA ASN A 68 7.88 14.00 5.02
C ASN A 68 7.86 12.78 4.08
N ALA A 69 8.97 12.52 3.39
CA ALA A 69 9.10 11.35 2.51
C ALA A 69 8.98 10.06 3.32
N ARG A 70 9.57 10.01 4.50
CA ARG A 70 9.49 8.86 5.41
C ARG A 70 8.07 8.63 5.90
N ARG A 71 7.37 9.68 6.32
CA ARG A 71 5.97 9.60 6.75
C ARG A 71 5.08 9.11 5.63
N THR A 72 5.26 9.61 4.42
CA THR A 72 4.49 9.18 3.25
C THR A 72 4.75 7.71 2.96
N TYR A 73 5.99 7.27 3.02
CA TYR A 73 6.35 5.87 2.83
C TYR A 73 5.65 4.96 3.83
N VAL A 74 5.72 5.30 5.12
CA VAL A 74 5.09 4.51 6.20
C VAL A 74 3.56 4.49 6.03
N SER A 75 2.96 5.63 5.70
CA SER A 75 1.52 5.73 5.45
C SER A 75 1.08 4.84 4.28
N GLN A 76 1.84 4.83 3.19
CA GLN A 76 1.54 4.00 2.04
C GLN A 76 1.73 2.50 2.34
N LEU A 77 2.72 2.14 3.14
CA LEU A 77 2.87 0.77 3.62
C LEU A 77 1.65 0.33 4.44
N TYR A 78 1.15 1.19 5.32
CA TYR A 78 -0.05 0.90 6.11
C TYR A 78 -1.25 0.67 5.19
N SER A 79 -1.47 1.53 4.19
CA SER A 79 -2.54 1.36 3.21
C SER A 79 -2.41 0.04 2.46
N SER A 80 -1.19 -0.35 2.10
CA SER A 80 -0.88 -1.63 1.45
C SER A 80 -1.32 -2.82 2.31
N TRP A 81 -1.04 -2.76 3.61
CA TRP A 81 -1.48 -3.80 4.55
C TRP A 81 -3.00 -3.89 4.63
N VAL A 82 -3.69 -2.75 4.66
CA VAL A 82 -5.16 -2.70 4.67
C VAL A 82 -5.73 -3.36 3.42
N TYR A 83 -5.21 -3.02 2.23
CA TYR A 83 -5.67 -3.62 0.97
C TYR A 83 -5.37 -5.11 0.91
N PHE A 84 -4.21 -5.53 1.38
CA PHE A 84 -3.84 -6.94 1.43
C PHE A 84 -4.81 -7.73 2.32
N TYR A 85 -5.10 -7.24 3.52
CA TYR A 85 -6.03 -7.92 4.43
C TYR A 85 -7.46 -7.90 3.91
N THR A 86 -7.87 -6.84 3.24
CA THR A 86 -9.18 -6.78 2.59
C THR A 86 -9.31 -7.86 1.51
N LEU A 87 -8.31 -7.97 0.65
CA LEU A 87 -8.27 -8.97 -0.41
C LEU A 87 -8.28 -10.39 0.16
N ARG A 88 -7.48 -10.62 1.21
CA ARG A 88 -7.42 -11.91 1.90
C ARG A 88 -8.77 -12.27 2.52
N GLY A 89 -9.42 -11.31 3.16
CA GLY A 89 -10.75 -11.50 3.76
C GLY A 89 -11.80 -11.89 2.72
N LEU A 90 -11.80 -11.23 1.57
CA LEU A 90 -12.71 -11.57 0.47
C LEU A 90 -12.47 -12.98 -0.08
N THR A 91 -11.20 -13.35 -0.24
CA THR A 91 -10.82 -14.67 -0.74
C THR A 91 -11.22 -15.78 0.25
N LEU A 92 -10.98 -15.58 1.55
CA LEU A 92 -11.37 -16.53 2.61
C LEU A 92 -12.89 -16.66 2.71
N TYR A 93 -13.61 -15.55 2.57
CA TYR A 93 -15.07 -15.55 2.61
C TYR A 93 -15.66 -16.42 1.47
N ASP A 94 -15.12 -16.29 0.25
CA ASP A 94 -15.52 -17.11 -0.86
C ASP A 94 -15.25 -18.58 -0.63
N PHE A 95 -14.10 -18.91 -0.07
CA PHE A 95 -13.71 -20.28 0.26
C PHE A 95 -14.66 -20.90 1.29
N GLU A 96 -14.98 -20.18 2.35
CA GLU A 96 -15.94 -20.62 3.38
C GLU A 96 -17.32 -20.84 2.79
N LYS A 97 -17.77 -19.94 1.93
CA LYS A 97 -19.07 -20.03 1.28
C LYS A 97 -19.14 -21.25 0.36
N ARG A 98 -18.06 -21.58 -0.32
CA ARG A 98 -17.96 -22.79 -1.16
C ARG A 98 -17.98 -24.06 -0.33
N GLU A 99 -17.29 -24.09 0.80
CA GLU A 99 -17.32 -25.22 1.73
C GLU A 99 -18.74 -25.47 2.27
N ASP A 100 -19.44 -24.42 2.67
CA ASP A 100 -20.80 -24.51 3.17
C ASP A 100 -21.76 -25.08 2.09
N ILE A 101 -21.61 -24.65 0.86
CA ILE A 101 -22.40 -25.14 -0.26
C ILE A 101 -22.13 -26.64 -0.52
N ILE A 102 -20.87 -27.04 -0.54
CA ILE A 102 -20.44 -28.43 -0.72
C ILE A 102 -20.96 -29.30 0.43
N TYR A 103 -20.86 -28.83 1.65
CA TYR A 103 -21.33 -29.53 2.85
C TYR A 103 -22.84 -29.74 2.82
N GLN A 104 -23.61 -28.78 2.35
CA GLN A 104 -25.05 -28.89 2.18
C GLN A 104 -25.43 -29.88 1.09
N GLN A 105 -24.65 -29.98 0.02
CA GLN A 105 -24.88 -30.94 -1.06
C GLN A 105 -24.61 -32.39 -0.62
N GLU A 106 -23.63 -32.59 0.24
CA GLU A 106 -23.33 -33.95 0.78
C GLU A 106 -24.39 -34.43 1.76
N LYS A 107 -25.20 -33.56 2.34
CA LYS A 107 -26.29 -33.93 3.28
C LYS A 107 -27.54 -34.48 2.60
N TYR A 108 -27.66 -34.35 1.29
CA TYR A 108 -28.78 -34.84 0.51
C TYR A 108 -28.32 -35.93 -0.46
#